data_64d17103292e85cf3e8769c19355c1f1
#
_entry.id   64d17103292e85cf3e8769c19355c1f1
#
_cell.length_a   1.000
_cell.length_b   1.000
_cell.length_c   1.000
_cell.angle_alpha   90.00
_cell.angle_beta   90.00
_cell.angle_gamma   90.00
#
_symmetry.space_group_name_H-M   'P 1'
#
loop_
_entity.id
_entity.type
_entity.pdbx_description
1 polymer ?
#
loop_
_entity_poly.entity_id
_entity_poly.type
_entity_poly.pdbx_seq_one_letter_code
_entity_poly.pdbx_strand_id
1 'polypeptide(L)'
;YVISFPTLDLTWAYDITTGLWHKWLWVDSNNVYHRHRTQCSALFQGIVLAGDWQNGQIYQLDLNNYTDNGGTIRRLRRAPHLVSDLQRQYFDEFQIQFQPGVGTTGLSNDLGVTVNTPLVINPNQILAIKPKELLYIGLNTQNMTTENPQAMLRWSNDGGSTWSKEYWSSIGQLGKYRNRIIWRRLGWSRDKVFEVVVTDPIKCVIVSANLKASVGEN
;
A
#
# COMPACT_ATOMS: atom_id res chain seq x y z
N TYR A 1 5.16 14.84 11.12
CA TYR A 1 5.46 14.60 12.52
C TYR A 1 5.06 13.16 12.89
N VAL A 2 5.99 12.39 13.46
CA VAL A 2 5.76 10.96 13.76
C VAL A 2 5.95 10.73 15.25
N ILE A 3 4.99 10.03 15.88
CA ILE A 3 5.02 9.67 17.30
C ILE A 3 4.85 8.16 17.42
N SER A 4 5.78 7.50 18.09
CA SER A 4 5.70 6.09 18.43
C SER A 4 5.38 5.89 19.91
N PHE A 5 4.47 4.98 20.21
CA PHE A 5 4.06 4.56 21.56
C PHE A 5 4.49 3.10 21.77
N PRO A 6 5.68 2.85 22.32
CA PRO A 6 6.21 1.48 22.43
C PRO A 6 5.32 0.54 23.24
N THR A 7 4.74 1.03 24.36
CA THR A 7 3.88 0.23 25.25
C THR A 7 2.55 -0.16 24.60
N LEU A 8 2.03 0.69 23.71
CA LEU A 8 0.77 0.45 22.98
C LEU A 8 0.99 -0.24 21.63
N ASP A 9 2.24 -0.44 21.26
CA ASP A 9 2.65 -0.99 19.97
C ASP A 9 2.03 -0.24 18.78
N LEU A 10 2.02 1.09 18.84
CA LEU A 10 1.40 1.98 17.86
C LEU A 10 2.35 3.10 17.43
N THR A 11 2.22 3.49 16.16
CA THR A 11 2.85 4.71 15.63
C THR A 11 1.80 5.54 14.89
N TRP A 12 1.79 6.85 15.19
CA TRP A 12 0.96 7.83 14.50
C TRP A 12 1.82 8.82 13.74
N ALA A 13 1.38 9.13 12.54
CA ALA A 13 1.98 10.17 11.71
C ALA A 13 0.98 11.29 11.48
N TYR A 14 1.40 12.52 11.71
CA TYR A 14 0.65 13.73 11.39
C TYR A 14 1.20 14.34 10.11
N ASP A 15 0.36 14.47 9.12
CA ASP A 15 0.68 15.15 7.88
C ASP A 15 0.33 16.63 8.00
N ILE A 16 1.34 17.49 7.98
CA ILE A 16 1.19 18.95 8.12
C ILE A 16 0.44 19.53 6.92
N THR A 17 0.59 18.95 5.74
CA THR A 17 -0.02 19.44 4.51
C THR A 17 -1.53 19.21 4.50
N THR A 18 -1.98 18.07 4.94
CA THR A 18 -3.40 17.71 4.96
C THR A 18 -4.08 17.97 6.31
N GLY A 19 -3.31 18.19 7.37
CA GLY A 19 -3.82 18.34 8.73
C GLY A 19 -4.39 17.05 9.34
N LEU A 20 -4.07 15.89 8.79
CA LEU A 20 -4.66 14.62 9.18
C LEU A 20 -3.67 13.71 9.90
N TRP A 21 -4.20 12.96 10.86
CA TRP A 21 -3.48 11.87 11.52
C TRP A 21 -3.75 10.54 10.83
N HIS A 22 -2.70 9.71 10.70
CA HIS A 22 -2.82 8.35 10.21
C HIS A 22 -1.86 7.43 10.95
N LYS A 23 -2.20 6.14 11.00
CA LYS A 23 -1.37 5.12 11.63
C LYS A 23 -0.27 4.67 10.66
N TRP A 24 0.95 4.58 11.16
CA TRP A 24 2.06 3.90 10.51
C TRP A 24 2.34 2.61 11.25
N LEU A 25 2.07 1.50 10.59
CA LEU A 25 2.20 0.17 11.17
C LEU A 25 2.92 -0.73 10.17
N TRP A 26 3.62 -1.73 10.69
CA TRP A 26 4.11 -2.83 9.87
C TRP A 26 3.39 -4.13 10.27
N VAL A 27 3.42 -5.13 9.40
CA VAL A 27 2.74 -6.41 9.59
C VAL A 27 3.78 -7.51 9.66
N ASP A 28 3.71 -8.33 10.69
CA ASP A 28 4.57 -9.50 10.84
C ASP A 28 4.11 -10.69 9.97
N SER A 29 4.84 -11.80 10.01
CA SER A 29 4.51 -13.03 9.28
C SER A 29 3.20 -13.68 9.72
N ASN A 30 2.68 -13.32 10.89
CA ASN A 30 1.42 -13.83 11.46
C ASN A 30 0.23 -12.89 11.17
N ASN A 31 0.42 -11.86 10.33
CA ASN A 31 -0.56 -10.80 10.05
C ASN A 31 -0.94 -9.94 11.29
N VAL A 32 -0.05 -9.87 12.27
CA VAL A 32 -0.22 -8.98 13.42
C VAL A 32 0.39 -7.62 13.11
N TYR A 33 -0.35 -6.56 13.46
CA TYR A 33 0.10 -5.18 13.27
C TYR A 33 0.93 -4.72 14.46
N HIS A 34 2.07 -4.13 14.17
CA HIS A 34 3.01 -3.57 15.13
C HIS A 34 3.29 -2.10 14.81
N ARG A 35 3.83 -1.37 15.79
CA ARG A 35 4.34 -0.02 15.58
C ARG A 35 5.36 0.01 14.45
N HIS A 36 5.46 1.14 13.77
CA HIS A 36 6.43 1.30 12.69
C HIS A 36 7.84 0.92 13.13
N ARG A 37 8.62 0.33 12.23
CA ARG A 37 9.98 -0.17 12.53
C ARG A 37 10.95 0.93 12.97
N THR A 38 10.73 2.15 12.50
CA THR A 38 11.59 3.30 12.80
C THR A 38 11.53 3.68 14.26
N GLN A 39 12.68 3.68 14.94
CA GLN A 39 12.83 4.21 16.29
C GLN A 39 13.56 5.55 16.32
N CYS A 40 14.58 5.69 15.50
CA CYS A 40 15.35 6.91 15.34
C CYS A 40 15.54 7.21 13.87
N SER A 41 15.71 8.47 13.54
CA SER A 41 15.96 8.90 12.16
C SER A 41 17.02 9.98 12.11
N ALA A 42 17.75 10.03 11.01
CA ALA A 42 18.73 11.05 10.72
C ALA A 42 18.70 11.41 9.25
N LEU A 43 18.95 12.68 8.95
CA LEU A 43 19.16 13.13 7.59
C LEU A 43 20.65 13.04 7.26
N PHE A 44 20.99 12.24 6.25
CA PHE A 44 22.35 12.07 5.78
C PHE A 44 22.40 12.24 4.26
N GLN A 45 23.16 13.22 3.80
CA GLN A 45 23.32 13.54 2.37
C GLN A 45 22.00 13.68 1.59
N GLY A 46 20.98 14.28 2.21
CA GLY A 46 19.65 14.43 1.59
C GLY A 46 18.76 13.18 1.66
N ILE A 47 19.23 12.10 2.26
CA ILE A 47 18.50 10.85 2.45
C ILE A 47 18.05 10.74 3.90
N VAL A 48 16.81 10.37 4.14
CA VAL A 48 16.29 10.07 5.48
C VAL A 48 16.58 8.62 5.83
N LEU A 49 17.50 8.43 6.78
CA LEU A 49 17.82 7.10 7.31
C LEU A 49 17.02 6.86 8.59
N ALA A 50 16.60 5.63 8.80
CA ALA A 50 15.80 5.20 9.94
C ALA A 50 16.32 3.89 10.52
N GLY A 51 16.60 3.87 11.82
CA GLY A 51 17.03 2.68 12.54
C GLY A 51 15.86 1.85 13.05
N ASP A 52 15.96 0.54 12.92
CA ASP A 52 14.96 -0.42 13.40
C ASP A 52 15.08 -0.63 14.91
N TRP A 53 13.94 -0.76 15.59
CA TRP A 53 13.91 -1.04 17.03
C TRP A 53 14.06 -2.53 17.39
N GLN A 54 13.81 -3.44 16.44
CA GLN A 54 13.89 -4.89 16.66
C GLN A 54 15.25 -5.48 16.29
N ASN A 55 15.88 -4.94 15.27
CA ASN A 55 17.12 -5.45 14.73
C ASN A 55 18.07 -4.29 14.43
N GLY A 56 19.31 -4.56 14.14
CA GLY A 56 20.32 -3.52 13.86
C GLY A 56 20.27 -2.98 12.42
N GLN A 57 19.17 -3.12 11.70
CA GLN A 57 19.05 -2.65 10.32
C GLN A 57 18.79 -1.15 10.25
N ILE A 58 19.31 -0.54 9.21
CA ILE A 58 19.05 0.87 8.87
C ILE A 58 18.34 0.89 7.53
N TYR A 59 17.20 1.55 7.49
CA TYR A 59 16.38 1.72 6.29
C TYR A 59 16.51 3.12 5.74
N GLN A 60 16.31 3.25 4.44
CA GLN A 60 16.04 4.51 3.80
C GLN A 60 14.52 4.71 3.71
N LEU A 61 14.03 5.86 4.18
CA LEU A 61 12.65 6.27 3.96
C LEU A 61 12.58 7.04 2.64
N ASP A 62 11.88 6.47 1.66
CA ASP A 62 11.70 7.06 0.33
C ASP A 62 10.23 6.98 -0.08
N LEU A 63 9.70 8.09 -0.61
CA LEU A 63 8.32 8.20 -1.10
C LEU A 63 8.07 7.35 -2.36
N ASN A 64 9.12 6.94 -3.06
CA ASN A 64 9.02 6.09 -4.24
C ASN A 64 9.15 4.60 -3.92
N ASN A 65 9.33 4.24 -2.66
CA ASN A 65 9.35 2.87 -2.20
C ASN A 65 7.97 2.48 -1.65
N TYR A 66 7.37 1.46 -2.26
CA TYR A 66 6.00 1.02 -1.94
C TYR A 66 5.95 -0.30 -1.19
N THR A 67 7.08 -0.75 -0.68
CA THR A 67 7.22 -1.94 0.17
C THR A 67 7.89 -1.59 1.49
N ASP A 68 7.58 -2.33 2.54
CA ASP A 68 8.25 -2.23 3.84
C ASP A 68 9.24 -3.40 3.98
N ASN A 69 10.53 -3.12 3.76
CA ASN A 69 11.58 -4.15 3.76
C ASN A 69 11.22 -5.39 2.91
N GLY A 70 10.70 -5.17 1.69
CA GLY A 70 10.20 -6.23 0.81
C GLY A 70 8.81 -6.76 1.16
N GLY A 71 8.26 -6.40 2.31
CA GLY A 71 6.92 -6.76 2.73
C GLY A 71 5.85 -5.84 2.14
N THR A 72 4.60 -6.30 2.17
CA THR A 72 3.45 -5.56 1.66
C THR A 72 3.06 -4.43 2.60
N ILE A 73 2.87 -3.22 2.07
CA ILE A 73 2.25 -2.11 2.80
C ILE A 73 0.73 -2.13 2.56
N ARG A 74 -0.05 -2.42 3.60
CA ARG A 74 -1.50 -2.33 3.55
C ARG A 74 -1.96 -0.88 3.72
N ARG A 75 -2.50 -0.30 2.66
CA ARG A 75 -3.09 1.05 2.66
C ARG A 75 -4.59 0.94 2.83
N LEU A 76 -5.08 1.37 3.99
CA LEU A 76 -6.49 1.27 4.36
C LEU A 76 -7.08 2.67 4.54
N ARG A 77 -8.24 2.89 3.91
CA ARG A 77 -9.07 4.07 4.14
C ARG A 77 -10.47 3.63 4.52
N ARG A 78 -10.94 4.14 5.65
CA ARG A 78 -12.29 3.92 6.13
C ARG A 78 -13.06 5.23 6.04
N ALA A 79 -14.22 5.19 5.40
CA ALA A 79 -15.13 6.34 5.36
C ALA A 79 -15.75 6.60 6.74
N PRO A 80 -16.16 7.81 7.05
CA PRO A 80 -17.00 8.07 8.20
C PRO A 80 -18.34 7.32 8.09
N HIS A 81 -19.06 7.25 9.17
CA HIS A 81 -20.41 6.71 9.21
C HIS A 81 -21.36 7.49 8.30
N LEU A 82 -22.04 6.80 7.42
CA LEU A 82 -23.06 7.35 6.54
C LEU A 82 -24.44 7.10 7.18
N VAL A 83 -24.94 8.12 7.85
CA VAL A 83 -26.22 8.10 8.54
C VAL A 83 -27.05 9.26 8.04
N SER A 84 -28.37 9.08 7.87
CA SER A 84 -29.35 10.13 7.55
C SER A 84 -30.57 9.94 8.43
N ASP A 85 -30.64 10.66 9.53
CA ASP A 85 -31.78 10.73 10.47
C ASP A 85 -32.43 9.36 10.77
N LEU A 86 -31.62 8.30 10.89
CA LEU A 86 -32.03 6.91 11.09
C LEU A 86 -32.92 6.32 9.96
N GLN A 87 -33.06 7.03 8.85
CA GLN A 87 -33.77 6.55 7.67
C GLN A 87 -33.01 5.48 6.93
N ARG A 88 -33.73 4.66 6.16
CA ARG A 88 -33.10 3.70 5.26
C ARG A 88 -32.45 4.42 4.10
N GLN A 89 -31.18 4.13 3.85
CA GLN A 89 -30.46 4.61 2.71
C GLN A 89 -30.16 3.44 1.78
N TYR A 90 -30.41 3.64 0.50
CA TYR A 90 -30.07 2.68 -0.56
C TYR A 90 -28.81 3.17 -1.25
N PHE A 91 -27.82 2.27 -1.38
CA PHE A 91 -26.51 2.57 -1.94
C PHE A 91 -26.39 1.88 -3.29
N ASP A 92 -26.53 2.65 -4.36
CA ASP A 92 -26.58 2.11 -5.73
C ASP A 92 -25.16 1.87 -6.28
N GLU A 93 -24.30 2.86 -6.11
CA GLU A 93 -22.97 2.85 -6.73
C GLU A 93 -21.96 3.59 -5.84
N PHE A 94 -20.78 3.00 -5.68
CA PHE A 94 -19.61 3.63 -5.11
C PHE A 94 -18.50 3.63 -6.15
N GLN A 95 -18.00 4.81 -6.48
CA GLN A 95 -16.97 5.01 -7.49
C GLN A 95 -15.75 5.64 -6.84
N ILE A 96 -14.58 5.09 -7.16
CA ILE A 96 -13.28 5.68 -6.80
C ILE A 96 -12.46 5.91 -8.06
N GLN A 97 -11.88 7.09 -8.14
CA GLN A 97 -10.89 7.41 -9.16
C GLN A 97 -9.51 7.48 -8.50
N PHE A 98 -8.63 6.61 -8.93
CA PHE A 98 -7.21 6.64 -8.58
C PHE A 98 -6.43 7.45 -9.61
N GLN A 99 -5.22 7.90 -9.22
CA GLN A 99 -4.29 8.47 -10.19
C GLN A 99 -4.00 7.42 -11.27
N PRO A 100 -4.24 7.73 -12.55
CA PRO A 100 -4.07 6.74 -13.62
C PRO A 100 -2.58 6.49 -13.93
N GLY A 101 -2.32 5.35 -14.56
CA GLY A 101 -0.99 5.01 -15.07
C GLY A 101 0.05 4.62 -14.01
N VAL A 102 -0.40 4.19 -12.83
CA VAL A 102 0.47 3.79 -11.72
C VAL A 102 0.81 2.30 -11.68
N GLY A 103 0.21 1.49 -12.55
CA GLY A 103 0.60 0.09 -12.72
C GLY A 103 2.01 -0.02 -13.28
N THR A 104 2.73 -1.08 -12.93
CA THR A 104 4.01 -1.38 -13.55
C THR A 104 3.80 -1.82 -15.01
N THR A 105 4.70 -1.44 -15.89
CA THR A 105 4.80 -2.09 -17.20
C THR A 105 5.08 -3.56 -16.94
N GLY A 106 4.32 -4.46 -17.53
CA GLY A 106 4.57 -5.90 -17.50
C GLY A 106 5.85 -6.33 -18.22
N LEU A 107 6.88 -5.48 -18.20
CA LEU A 107 8.26 -5.85 -18.38
C LEU A 107 8.77 -6.49 -17.07
N SER A 108 8.05 -7.51 -16.59
CA SER A 108 8.73 -8.57 -15.90
C SER A 108 9.75 -9.07 -16.91
N ASN A 109 11.02 -8.93 -16.61
CA ASN A 109 12.00 -9.85 -17.14
C ASN A 109 11.62 -11.24 -16.60
N ASP A 110 10.55 -11.78 -17.14
CA ASP A 110 9.95 -13.07 -16.83
C ASP A 110 10.75 -14.22 -17.46
N LEU A 111 12.00 -13.92 -17.66
CA LEU A 111 13.01 -14.90 -17.79
C LEU A 111 13.56 -15.16 -16.39
N GLY A 112 13.04 -15.82 -15.50
CA GLY A 112 13.60 -16.31 -14.24
C GLY A 112 15.15 -16.45 -14.17
N VAL A 113 15.82 -15.61 -14.90
CA VAL A 113 17.24 -15.41 -15.01
C VAL A 113 17.57 -14.30 -14.05
N THR A 114 17.92 -14.63 -12.83
CA THR A 114 18.88 -13.84 -12.07
C THR A 114 20.10 -13.67 -12.98
N VAL A 115 20.17 -12.53 -13.67
CA VAL A 115 21.38 -12.18 -14.42
C VAL A 115 22.43 -11.85 -13.36
N ASN A 116 23.07 -12.88 -12.85
CA ASN A 116 24.28 -12.75 -12.08
C ASN A 116 25.37 -12.30 -13.06
N THR A 117 25.51 -11.01 -13.25
CA THR A 117 26.63 -10.46 -14.01
C THR A 117 27.88 -10.54 -13.12
N PRO A 118 28.93 -11.25 -13.53
CA PRO A 118 30.18 -11.25 -12.80
C PRO A 118 30.75 -9.83 -12.76
N LEU A 119 31.28 -9.43 -11.62
CA LEU A 119 31.96 -8.14 -11.48
C LEU A 119 33.25 -8.20 -12.30
N VAL A 120 33.23 -7.49 -13.44
CA VAL A 120 34.37 -7.43 -14.36
C VAL A 120 35.13 -6.13 -14.12
N ILE A 121 36.37 -6.20 -13.69
CA ILE A 121 37.25 -5.03 -13.49
C ILE A 121 37.85 -4.59 -14.83
N ASN A 122 38.13 -5.55 -15.71
CA ASN A 122 38.60 -5.36 -17.08
C ASN A 122 38.01 -6.46 -17.98
N PRO A 123 37.96 -6.30 -19.30
CA PRO A 123 37.38 -7.30 -20.22
C PRO A 123 37.90 -8.73 -20.04
N ASN A 124 39.08 -8.89 -19.40
CA ASN A 124 39.75 -10.17 -19.20
C ASN A 124 39.96 -10.53 -17.72
N GLN A 125 39.42 -9.76 -16.76
CA GLN A 125 39.59 -10.03 -15.34
C GLN A 125 38.25 -10.03 -14.60
N ILE A 126 37.87 -11.21 -14.12
CA ILE A 126 36.69 -11.42 -13.27
C ILE A 126 37.12 -11.41 -11.83
N LEU A 127 36.47 -10.61 -10.98
CA LEU A 127 36.74 -10.62 -9.55
C LEU A 127 36.23 -11.92 -8.93
N ALA A 128 37.13 -12.71 -8.34
CA ALA A 128 36.78 -13.93 -7.63
C ALA A 128 37.18 -13.81 -6.15
N ILE A 129 36.33 -14.27 -5.24
CA ILE A 129 36.60 -14.28 -3.80
C ILE A 129 37.54 -15.44 -3.46
N LYS A 130 37.44 -16.53 -4.20
CA LYS A 130 38.31 -17.73 -4.13
C LYS A 130 38.52 -18.32 -5.52
N PRO A 131 39.56 -19.14 -5.74
CA PRO A 131 39.75 -19.83 -7.02
C PRO A 131 38.53 -20.72 -7.31
N LYS A 132 37.60 -20.29 -8.08
CA LYS A 132 36.31 -20.87 -8.51
C LYS A 132 35.03 -20.23 -7.94
N GLU A 133 35.12 -19.26 -7.02
CA GLU A 133 33.95 -18.49 -6.60
C GLU A 133 33.97 -17.09 -7.24
N LEU A 134 33.08 -16.87 -8.20
CA LEU A 134 32.90 -15.59 -8.88
C LEU A 134 32.10 -14.66 -7.99
N LEU A 135 32.50 -13.39 -7.85
CA LEU A 135 31.70 -12.38 -7.23
C LEU A 135 30.66 -11.90 -8.24
N TYR A 136 29.39 -12.08 -7.93
CA TYR A 136 28.27 -11.60 -8.74
C TYR A 136 27.64 -10.38 -8.08
N ILE A 137 27.32 -9.36 -8.85
CA ILE A 137 26.40 -8.33 -8.40
C ILE A 137 24.99 -8.90 -8.60
N GLY A 138 24.41 -9.37 -7.53
CA GLY A 138 22.98 -9.69 -7.49
C GLY A 138 22.20 -8.38 -7.50
N LEU A 139 21.67 -7.96 -8.64
CA LEU A 139 20.55 -7.03 -8.66
C LEU A 139 19.34 -7.80 -8.16
N ASN A 140 19.13 -7.76 -6.85
CA ASN A 140 17.95 -8.33 -6.24
C ASN A 140 16.77 -7.39 -6.53
N THR A 141 16.42 -7.26 -7.80
CA THR A 141 15.16 -6.65 -8.20
C THR A 141 14.05 -7.66 -7.94
N GLN A 142 13.67 -7.80 -6.69
CA GLN A 142 12.35 -8.31 -6.37
C GLN A 142 11.34 -7.22 -6.77
N ASN A 143 11.25 -6.95 -8.05
CA ASN A 143 10.16 -6.21 -8.61
C ASN A 143 8.95 -7.14 -8.54
N MET A 144 8.18 -7.06 -7.48
CA MET A 144 6.80 -7.52 -7.49
C MET A 144 6.05 -6.63 -8.50
N THR A 145 6.10 -7.02 -9.77
CA THR A 145 5.41 -6.31 -10.85
C THR A 145 3.95 -6.70 -10.81
N THR A 146 3.13 -5.86 -10.20
CA THR A 146 1.69 -6.04 -10.27
C THR A 146 1.21 -5.46 -11.59
N GLU A 147 1.08 -6.30 -12.61
CA GLU A 147 0.58 -5.90 -13.94
C GLU A 147 -0.82 -5.28 -13.86
N ASN A 148 -1.63 -5.77 -12.97
CA ASN A 148 -3.01 -5.33 -12.79
C ASN A 148 -3.31 -5.04 -11.31
N PRO A 149 -2.91 -3.89 -10.79
CA PRO A 149 -3.13 -3.54 -9.40
C PRO A 149 -4.62 -3.48 -9.07
N GLN A 150 -4.96 -3.93 -7.87
CA GLN A 150 -6.34 -4.06 -7.43
C GLN A 150 -6.62 -3.27 -6.16
N ALA A 151 -7.85 -2.79 -6.05
CA ALA A 151 -8.39 -2.26 -4.81
C ALA A 151 -9.53 -3.15 -4.31
N MET A 152 -9.56 -3.37 -3.03
CA MET A 152 -10.59 -4.11 -2.33
C MET A 152 -11.56 -3.14 -1.66
N LEU A 153 -12.84 -3.39 -1.83
CA LEU A 153 -13.92 -2.75 -1.09
C LEU A 153 -14.61 -3.76 -0.19
N ARG A 154 -14.87 -3.37 1.05
CA ARG A 154 -15.85 -4.00 1.93
C ARG A 154 -16.64 -2.95 2.68
N TRP A 155 -17.78 -3.32 3.22
CA TRP A 155 -18.61 -2.40 3.99
C TRP A 155 -19.22 -3.08 5.21
N SER A 156 -19.58 -2.27 6.15
CA SER A 156 -20.35 -2.64 7.32
C SER A 156 -21.71 -1.95 7.25
N ASN A 157 -22.76 -2.63 7.72
CA ASN A 157 -24.12 -2.10 7.83
C ASN A 157 -24.53 -1.83 9.29
N ASP A 158 -23.59 -2.02 10.22
CA ASP A 158 -23.79 -1.94 11.68
C ASP A 158 -22.68 -1.11 12.36
N GLY A 159 -22.24 -0.06 11.68
CA GLY A 159 -21.25 0.85 12.23
C GLY A 159 -19.84 0.27 12.40
N GLY A 160 -19.50 -0.82 11.71
CA GLY A 160 -18.17 -1.41 11.75
C GLY A 160 -18.05 -2.68 12.61
N SER A 161 -19.15 -3.20 13.14
CA SER A 161 -19.15 -4.42 13.96
C SER A 161 -18.98 -5.67 13.11
N THR A 162 -19.73 -5.77 12.01
CA THR A 162 -19.57 -6.86 11.03
C THR A 162 -19.23 -6.33 9.65
N TRP A 163 -18.52 -7.11 8.86
CA TRP A 163 -18.06 -6.71 7.54
C TRP A 163 -18.57 -7.65 6.45
N SER A 164 -18.89 -7.06 5.30
CA SER A 164 -19.22 -7.83 4.09
C SER A 164 -18.02 -8.66 3.62
N LYS A 165 -18.27 -9.55 2.66
CA LYS A 165 -17.17 -10.14 1.88
C LYS A 165 -16.40 -9.05 1.13
N GLU A 166 -15.22 -9.40 0.68
CA GLU A 166 -14.33 -8.52 -0.08
C GLU A 166 -14.73 -8.49 -1.57
N TYR A 167 -14.70 -7.29 -2.14
CA TYR A 167 -14.98 -7.06 -3.56
C TYR A 167 -13.77 -6.40 -4.20
N TRP A 168 -13.06 -7.17 -4.99
CA TRP A 168 -11.85 -6.75 -5.67
C TRP A 168 -12.15 -6.13 -7.03
N SER A 169 -11.44 -5.07 -7.40
CA SER A 169 -11.55 -4.42 -8.70
C SER A 169 -10.22 -3.80 -9.11
N SER A 170 -9.94 -3.83 -10.42
CA SER A 170 -8.70 -3.31 -10.98
C SER A 170 -8.62 -1.79 -10.89
N ILE A 171 -7.49 -1.28 -10.38
CA ILE A 171 -7.16 0.16 -10.38
C ILE A 171 -6.83 0.63 -11.80
N GLY A 172 -6.34 -0.26 -12.66
CA GLY A 172 -5.94 -0.01 -14.03
C GLY A 172 -4.44 -0.21 -14.24
N GLN A 173 -4.12 -0.80 -15.37
CA GLN A 173 -2.74 -1.04 -15.81
C GLN A 173 -2.10 0.26 -16.32
N LEU A 174 -0.78 0.26 -16.46
CA LEU A 174 -0.06 1.31 -17.16
C LEU A 174 -0.64 1.47 -18.59
N GLY A 175 -0.89 2.71 -19.02
CA GLY A 175 -1.53 3.01 -20.30
C GLY A 175 -3.05 3.13 -20.26
N LYS A 176 -3.73 2.69 -19.20
CA LYS A 176 -5.19 2.88 -19.00
C LYS A 176 -5.47 4.14 -18.18
N TYR A 177 -5.39 5.29 -18.81
CA TYR A 177 -5.47 6.60 -18.13
C TYR A 177 -6.91 7.04 -17.76
N ARG A 178 -7.93 6.34 -18.21
CA ARG A 178 -9.34 6.66 -17.92
C ARG A 178 -10.01 5.63 -17.03
N ASN A 179 -9.23 4.84 -16.31
CA ASN A 179 -9.79 3.82 -15.44
C ASN A 179 -10.40 4.45 -14.18
N ARG A 180 -11.59 3.99 -13.84
CA ARG A 180 -12.30 4.29 -12.60
C ARG A 180 -12.88 3.00 -12.06
N ILE A 181 -12.81 2.82 -10.78
CA ILE A 181 -13.39 1.65 -10.13
C ILE A 181 -14.83 1.97 -9.76
N ILE A 182 -15.74 1.04 -10.07
CA ILE A 182 -17.15 1.19 -9.77
C ILE A 182 -17.67 -0.10 -9.15
N TRP A 183 -18.21 -0.01 -7.95
CA TRP A 183 -18.96 -1.08 -7.31
C TRP A 183 -20.43 -0.72 -7.27
N ARG A 184 -21.30 -1.66 -7.62
CA ARG A 184 -22.73 -1.46 -7.72
C ARG A 184 -23.49 -2.41 -6.82
N ARG A 185 -24.77 -2.08 -6.53
CA ARG A 185 -25.68 -2.92 -5.74
C ARG A 185 -25.15 -3.15 -4.34
N LEU A 186 -24.82 -2.06 -3.65
CA LEU A 186 -24.21 -2.11 -2.32
C LEU A 186 -25.22 -2.32 -1.19
N GLY A 187 -26.50 -2.53 -1.56
CA GLY A 187 -27.58 -2.79 -0.61
C GLY A 187 -28.07 -1.53 0.11
N TRP A 188 -28.71 -1.76 1.24
CA TRP A 188 -29.24 -0.68 2.06
C TRP A 188 -28.77 -0.82 3.51
N SER A 189 -28.75 0.26 4.25
CA SER A 189 -28.53 0.29 5.71
C SER A 189 -29.00 1.62 6.28
N ARG A 190 -29.02 1.72 7.62
CA ARG A 190 -29.23 2.98 8.33
C ARG A 190 -27.92 3.62 8.79
N ASP A 191 -26.90 2.79 8.97
CA ASP A 191 -25.54 3.20 9.27
C ASP A 191 -24.58 2.36 8.44
N LYS A 192 -23.92 2.98 7.48
CA LYS A 192 -22.99 2.28 6.58
C LYS A 192 -21.60 2.88 6.68
N VAL A 193 -20.63 1.97 6.77
CA VAL A 193 -19.22 2.31 6.75
C VAL A 193 -18.55 1.58 5.59
N PHE A 194 -17.89 2.30 4.71
CA PHE A 194 -17.08 1.73 3.64
C PHE A 194 -15.61 1.67 4.04
N GLU A 195 -14.95 0.60 3.66
CA GLU A 195 -13.52 0.42 3.82
C GLU A 195 -12.88 0.02 2.50
N VAL A 196 -11.86 0.76 2.09
CA VAL A 196 -11.09 0.51 0.86
C VAL A 196 -9.67 0.16 1.25
N VAL A 197 -9.14 -0.90 0.65
CA VAL A 197 -7.77 -1.38 0.90
C VAL A 197 -7.04 -1.57 -0.42
N VAL A 198 -5.78 -1.15 -0.45
CA VAL A 198 -4.83 -1.43 -1.54
C VAL A 198 -3.57 -2.00 -0.91
N THR A 199 -3.16 -3.17 -1.40
CA THR A 199 -1.97 -3.89 -0.93
C THR A 199 -0.85 -3.92 -1.96
N ASP A 200 -1.18 -3.70 -3.22
CA ASP A 200 -0.21 -3.77 -4.31
C ASP A 200 0.90 -2.70 -4.16
N PRO A 201 2.16 -3.05 -4.45
CA PRO A 201 3.31 -2.17 -4.27
C PRO A 201 3.39 -1.10 -5.38
N ILE A 202 2.37 -0.28 -5.49
CA ILE A 202 2.26 0.81 -6.45
C ILE A 202 2.04 2.15 -5.75
N LYS A 203 2.28 3.24 -6.46
CA LYS A 203 1.84 4.57 -6.01
C LYS A 203 0.32 4.60 -5.95
N CYS A 204 -0.23 4.82 -4.76
CA CYS A 204 -1.67 4.81 -4.54
C CYS A 204 -2.14 6.23 -4.14
N VAL A 205 -2.76 6.93 -5.08
CA VAL A 205 -3.35 8.25 -4.85
C VAL A 205 -4.81 8.21 -5.23
N ILE A 206 -5.69 8.44 -4.27
CA ILE A 206 -7.13 8.60 -4.51
C ILE A 206 -7.39 10.05 -4.90
N VAL A 207 -7.89 10.27 -6.12
CA VAL A 207 -8.23 11.59 -6.66
C VAL A 207 -9.62 12.02 -6.24
N SER A 208 -10.58 11.10 -6.33
CA SER A 208 -11.97 11.34 -5.92
C SER A 208 -12.65 10.05 -5.50
N ALA A 209 -13.65 10.19 -4.63
CA ALA A 209 -14.58 9.12 -4.27
C ALA A 209 -15.99 9.68 -4.32
N ASN A 210 -16.86 9.03 -5.08
CA ASN A 210 -18.24 9.45 -5.29
C ASN A 210 -19.19 8.31 -4.88
N LEU A 211 -20.23 8.66 -4.16
CA LEU A 211 -21.25 7.72 -3.72
C LEU A 211 -22.61 8.15 -4.28
N LYS A 212 -23.31 7.24 -4.95
CA LYS A 212 -24.70 7.42 -5.34
C LYS A 212 -25.57 6.68 -4.35
N ALA A 213 -26.31 7.45 -3.57
CA ALA A 213 -27.22 6.92 -2.57
C ALA A 213 -28.57 7.66 -2.65
N SER A 214 -29.64 7.00 -2.27
CA SER A 214 -30.99 7.55 -2.12
C SER A 214 -31.53 7.25 -0.74
N VAL A 215 -32.33 8.14 -0.21
CA VAL A 215 -33.03 7.96 1.06
C VAL A 215 -34.38 7.35 0.74
N GLY A 216 -34.76 6.28 1.43
CA GLY A 216 -36.09 5.68 1.29
C GLY A 216 -37.12 6.47 2.05
N GLU A 217 -38.30 6.63 1.44
CA GLU A 217 -39.46 7.08 2.16
C GLU A 217 -39.88 6.01 3.19
N ASN A 218 -40.17 6.43 4.42
CA ASN A 218 -40.67 5.55 5.48
C ASN A 218 -42.14 5.25 5.27
#